data_ad39abdb9cd678a64193acf7c65416ce
#
_entry.id   ad39abdb9cd678a64193acf7c65416ce
#
_cell.length_a   1.000
_cell.length_b   1.000
_cell.length_c   1.000
_cell.angle_alpha   90.00
_cell.angle_beta   90.00
_cell.angle_gamma   90.00
#
_symmetry.space_group_name_H-M   'P 1'
#
loop_
_entity.id
_entity.type
_entity.pdbx_description
1 polymer ?
#
loop_
_entity_poly.entity_id
_entity_poly.type
_entity_poly.pdbx_seq_one_letter_code
_entity_poly.pdbx_strand_id
1 'polypeptide(L)'
;MCGTPPTAVSAGTVFVKLRQLILSGESEDAGWAEWSVPNLSDAHNPDLWYETNPSLGSILTERKIRSELGKSEESQLDDNIQRLGYWVSYNQKSAISRNEWRDCIISSPKLSENHALFFGVKYSKSMPNVSLAVAVRLADEKIFVEAIDCQPIRNNNAWIIGFLRNCHADTVIIDGAGGQTILKSDIEQAECKCEIILPKVSEVIEANSLFESNLFGNIIRHADQPALEQAISNCEHRAIGSGGGFGYNSVLEGADISLLDAVALAHWGCANYKGKKKQIIQY
;
A
#
# COMPACT_ATOMS: atom_id res chain seq x y z
N MET A 1 17.92 10.49 14.10
CA MET A 1 17.42 9.87 12.85
C MET A 1 17.28 10.98 11.83
N CYS A 2 17.62 10.76 10.56
CA CYS A 2 17.50 11.73 9.48
C CYS A 2 16.96 11.01 8.24
N GLY A 3 16.07 11.64 7.48
CA GLY A 3 15.48 11.05 6.28
C GLY A 3 14.48 11.98 5.61
N THR A 4 13.96 11.54 4.48
CA THR A 4 12.85 12.18 3.75
C THR A 4 11.51 11.59 4.21
N PRO A 5 10.39 12.27 3.99
CA PRO A 5 9.07 11.69 4.20
C PRO A 5 8.91 10.37 3.43
N PRO A 6 8.13 9.42 3.94
CA PRO A 6 7.93 8.12 3.30
C PRO A 6 7.08 8.23 2.03
N THR A 7 7.33 7.29 1.11
CA THR A 7 6.51 7.03 -0.08
C THR A 7 5.84 5.66 0.04
N ALA A 8 4.98 5.28 -0.91
CA ALA A 8 4.38 3.95 -0.96
C ALA A 8 5.44 2.81 -1.03
N VAL A 9 6.62 3.11 -1.57
CA VAL A 9 7.74 2.16 -1.71
C VAL A 9 8.60 2.07 -0.44
N SER A 10 8.42 2.99 0.52
CA SER A 10 9.17 2.99 1.78
C SER A 10 8.21 2.89 2.95
N ALA A 11 8.29 1.83 3.72
CA ALA A 11 7.39 1.59 4.86
C ALA A 11 7.37 2.75 5.88
N GLY A 12 8.49 3.44 6.07
CA GLY A 12 8.63 4.69 6.86
C GLY A 12 8.04 4.69 8.28
N THR A 13 7.55 3.55 8.76
CA THR A 13 6.71 3.43 9.96
C THR A 13 7.32 4.07 11.20
N VAL A 14 8.60 3.80 11.44
CA VAL A 14 9.31 4.34 12.64
C VAL A 14 9.44 5.86 12.52
N PHE A 15 9.77 6.37 11.34
CA PHE A 15 9.98 7.79 11.10
C PHE A 15 8.69 8.61 11.23
N VAL A 16 7.59 8.08 10.68
CA VAL A 16 6.25 8.69 10.78
C VAL A 16 5.77 8.73 12.23
N LYS A 17 5.88 7.60 12.94
CA LYS A 17 5.44 7.51 14.35
C LYS A 17 6.26 8.43 15.26
N LEU A 18 7.57 8.50 15.03
CA LEU A 18 8.44 9.40 15.79
C LEU A 18 8.07 10.86 15.55
N ARG A 19 7.82 11.27 14.29
CA ARG A 19 7.34 12.61 13.98
C ARG A 19 6.03 12.94 14.69
N GLN A 20 5.06 12.04 14.61
CA GLN A 20 3.76 12.23 15.28
C GLN A 20 3.90 12.39 16.79
N LEU A 21 4.67 11.51 17.43
CA LEU A 21 4.94 11.52 18.88
C LEU A 21 5.58 12.83 19.35
N ILE A 22 6.55 13.34 18.59
CA ILE A 22 7.25 14.59 18.95
C ILE A 22 6.35 15.80 18.71
N LEU A 23 5.66 15.87 17.57
CA LEU A 23 4.80 16.98 17.23
C LEU A 23 3.52 17.06 18.08
N SER A 24 3.05 15.93 18.62
CA SER A 24 1.94 15.91 19.59
C SER A 24 2.36 16.33 21.00
N GLY A 25 3.67 16.47 21.26
CA GLY A 25 4.20 16.80 22.59
C GLY A 25 4.25 15.62 23.57
N GLU A 26 4.06 14.40 23.07
CA GLU A 26 4.10 13.18 23.91
C GLU A 26 5.52 12.67 24.18
N SER A 27 6.55 13.33 23.61
CA SER A 27 7.96 13.00 23.84
C SER A 27 8.68 14.17 24.49
N GLU A 28 9.20 13.96 25.70
CA GLU A 28 9.94 14.98 26.45
C GLU A 28 11.43 15.05 26.06
N ASP A 29 12.02 13.95 25.59
CA ASP A 29 13.46 13.82 25.35
C ASP A 29 13.87 13.84 23.87
N ALA A 30 12.98 14.25 22.97
CA ALA A 30 13.24 14.29 21.54
C ALA A 30 12.84 15.62 20.91
N GLY A 31 13.67 16.10 19.96
CA GLY A 31 13.40 17.26 19.14
C GLY A 31 13.14 16.89 17.69
N TRP A 32 12.36 17.69 16.99
CA TRP A 32 12.08 17.55 15.56
C TRP A 32 12.48 18.83 14.85
N ALA A 33 13.33 18.70 13.83
CA ALA A 33 13.64 19.77 12.90
C ALA A 33 13.21 19.32 11.49
N GLU A 34 12.43 20.14 10.83
CA GLU A 34 11.84 19.81 9.52
C GLU A 34 12.02 20.98 8.55
N TRP A 35 12.50 20.67 7.37
CA TRP A 35 12.60 21.57 6.22
C TRP A 35 11.68 21.01 5.14
N SER A 36 10.48 21.52 5.06
CA SER A 36 9.43 20.97 4.21
C SER A 36 8.52 22.06 3.66
N VAL A 37 7.92 21.80 2.49
CA VAL A 37 6.81 22.61 2.00
C VAL A 37 5.50 22.14 2.60
N PRO A 38 4.56 23.05 2.94
CA PRO A 38 3.28 22.68 3.53
C PRO A 38 2.29 22.08 2.53
N ASN A 39 2.47 22.34 1.25
CA ASN A 39 1.59 21.92 0.16
C ASN A 39 2.41 21.42 -1.02
N LEU A 40 1.77 20.62 -1.89
CA LEU A 40 2.35 20.22 -3.17
C LEU A 40 2.71 21.49 -3.97
N SER A 41 3.98 21.59 -4.37
CA SER A 41 4.56 22.78 -4.95
C SER A 41 5.32 22.46 -6.24
N ASP A 42 5.70 23.48 -7.01
CA ASP A 42 6.55 23.28 -8.17
C ASP A 42 7.97 22.91 -7.71
N ALA A 43 8.34 21.65 -7.85
CA ALA A 43 9.65 21.15 -7.47
C ALA A 43 10.80 21.75 -8.33
N HIS A 44 10.51 22.39 -9.46
CA HIS A 44 11.49 23.06 -10.30
C HIS A 44 11.77 24.50 -9.86
N ASN A 45 11.05 25.04 -8.88
CA ASN A 45 11.29 26.36 -8.34
C ASN A 45 12.54 26.38 -7.43
N PRO A 46 13.64 27.10 -7.82
CA PRO A 46 14.88 27.14 -7.05
C PRO A 46 14.73 27.76 -5.65
N ASP A 47 13.80 28.69 -5.46
CA ASP A 47 13.63 29.37 -4.18
C ASP A 47 13.22 28.34 -3.10
N LEU A 48 12.35 27.39 -3.44
CA LEU A 48 11.94 26.33 -2.53
C LEU A 48 13.11 25.39 -2.17
N TRP A 49 14.10 25.22 -3.05
CA TRP A 49 15.25 24.38 -2.74
C TRP A 49 16.09 24.97 -1.61
N TYR A 50 16.25 26.30 -1.58
CA TYR A 50 16.97 26.97 -0.49
C TYR A 50 16.21 26.93 0.83
N GLU A 51 14.89 26.94 0.80
CA GLU A 51 14.04 26.82 1.99
C GLU A 51 14.07 25.39 2.57
N THR A 52 14.09 24.38 1.70
CA THR A 52 13.91 22.98 2.11
C THR A 52 15.20 22.15 2.18
N ASN A 53 16.33 22.67 1.67
CA ASN A 53 17.62 21.97 1.69
C ASN A 53 18.71 22.80 2.36
N PRO A 54 18.87 22.69 3.68
CA PRO A 54 19.84 23.51 4.43
C PRO A 54 21.31 23.28 4.02
N SER A 55 21.60 22.21 3.29
CA SER A 55 22.94 21.92 2.73
C SER A 55 23.19 22.51 1.34
N LEU A 56 22.18 23.16 0.75
CA LEU A 56 22.30 23.77 -0.58
C LEU A 56 23.30 24.95 -0.55
N GLY A 57 24.17 24.95 -1.52
CA GLY A 57 25.26 25.92 -1.59
C GLY A 57 26.55 25.50 -0.85
N SER A 58 26.52 24.45 -0.04
CA SER A 58 27.70 23.90 0.63
C SER A 58 28.03 22.46 0.17
N ILE A 59 27.17 21.50 0.44
CA ILE A 59 27.33 20.09 0.05
C ILE A 59 26.49 19.78 -1.19
N LEU A 60 25.26 20.27 -1.24
CA LEU A 60 24.33 20.09 -2.33
C LEU A 60 24.40 21.30 -3.29
N THR A 61 24.31 21.07 -4.58
CA THR A 61 24.30 22.12 -5.61
C THR A 61 23.00 22.13 -6.38
N GLU A 62 22.57 23.31 -6.88
CA GLU A 62 21.40 23.41 -7.76
C GLU A 62 21.50 22.49 -8.99
N ARG A 63 22.71 22.39 -9.58
CA ARG A 63 22.92 21.48 -10.70
C ARG A 63 22.57 20.04 -10.36
N LYS A 64 22.90 19.61 -9.14
CA LYS A 64 22.58 18.24 -8.67
C LYS A 64 21.08 18.07 -8.53
N ILE A 65 20.37 19.00 -7.88
CA ILE A 65 18.92 18.96 -7.76
C ILE A 65 18.27 18.90 -9.15
N ARG A 66 18.62 19.82 -10.06
CA ARG A 66 18.09 19.85 -11.44
C ARG A 66 18.29 18.54 -12.20
N SER A 67 19.40 17.85 -11.95
CA SER A 67 19.69 16.56 -12.62
C SER A 67 18.88 15.38 -12.10
N GLU A 68 18.30 15.52 -10.91
CA GLU A 68 17.57 14.47 -10.22
C GLU A 68 16.04 14.63 -10.30
N LEU A 69 15.58 15.87 -10.61
CA LEU A 69 14.14 16.12 -10.81
C LEU A 69 13.62 15.40 -12.05
N GLY A 70 12.45 14.79 -11.90
CA GLY A 70 11.73 14.16 -13.00
C GLY A 70 11.27 15.19 -14.03
N LYS A 71 10.97 14.71 -15.24
CA LYS A 71 10.52 15.56 -16.35
C LYS A 71 9.04 15.40 -16.68
N SER A 72 8.34 14.54 -15.95
CA SER A 72 6.92 14.25 -16.15
C SER A 72 6.08 14.71 -14.95
N GLU A 73 4.81 14.98 -15.17
CA GLU A 73 3.84 15.27 -14.12
C GLU A 73 3.75 14.10 -13.11
N GLU A 74 3.95 12.86 -13.57
CA GLU A 74 3.97 11.65 -12.72
C GLU A 74 5.10 11.68 -11.67
N SER A 75 6.18 12.40 -11.91
CA SER A 75 7.28 12.55 -10.94
C SER A 75 7.05 13.63 -9.89
N GLN A 76 6.08 14.52 -10.08
CA GLN A 76 5.88 15.71 -9.25
C GLN A 76 5.73 15.40 -7.77
N LEU A 77 4.93 14.39 -7.42
CA LEU A 77 4.74 14.02 -6.02
C LEU A 77 6.04 13.48 -5.40
N ASP A 78 6.74 12.59 -6.11
CA ASP A 78 8.00 12.02 -5.62
C ASP A 78 9.08 13.09 -5.50
N ASP A 79 9.17 13.99 -6.46
CA ASP A 79 10.07 15.14 -6.42
C ASP A 79 9.78 16.05 -5.21
N ASN A 80 8.52 16.31 -4.90
CA ASN A 80 8.13 17.07 -3.70
C ASN A 80 8.53 16.34 -2.42
N ILE A 81 8.29 15.04 -2.31
CA ILE A 81 8.66 14.23 -1.15
C ILE A 81 10.19 14.21 -0.99
N GLN A 82 10.93 13.92 -2.05
CA GLN A 82 12.36 13.69 -2.01
C GLN A 82 13.20 14.97 -1.94
N ARG A 83 12.73 16.07 -2.56
CA ARG A 83 13.49 17.31 -2.69
C ARG A 83 12.96 18.47 -1.86
N LEU A 84 11.65 18.54 -1.67
CA LEU A 84 11.01 19.60 -0.90
C LEU A 84 10.52 19.12 0.48
N GLY A 85 10.79 17.87 0.86
CA GLY A 85 10.40 17.34 2.15
C GLY A 85 8.90 17.27 2.39
N TYR A 86 8.09 17.27 1.32
CA TYR A 86 6.63 17.30 1.43
C TYR A 86 6.09 16.05 2.12
N TRP A 87 5.34 16.28 3.21
CA TRP A 87 4.57 15.23 3.88
C TRP A 87 3.20 15.13 3.25
N VAL A 88 2.92 13.98 2.65
CA VAL A 88 1.61 13.75 2.03
C VAL A 88 0.52 13.89 3.09
N SER A 89 -0.34 14.87 2.88
CA SER A 89 -1.48 15.13 3.76
C SER A 89 -2.65 14.19 3.44
N TYR A 90 -3.46 13.91 4.45
CA TYR A 90 -4.66 13.10 4.27
C TYR A 90 -5.77 13.92 3.59
N ASN A 91 -6.42 13.31 2.60
CA ASN A 91 -7.48 14.00 1.87
C ASN A 91 -8.84 13.77 2.56
N GLN A 92 -9.52 14.86 2.92
CA GLN A 92 -10.86 14.80 3.50
C GLN A 92 -11.94 14.30 2.51
N LYS A 93 -11.63 14.25 1.20
CA LYS A 93 -12.52 13.74 0.16
C LYS A 93 -12.23 12.30 -0.23
N SER A 94 -11.37 11.59 0.51
CA SER A 94 -11.11 10.19 0.24
C SER A 94 -12.40 9.35 0.34
N ALA A 95 -12.50 8.31 -0.48
CA ALA A 95 -13.61 7.35 -0.43
C ALA A 95 -13.70 6.65 0.94
N ILE A 96 -12.55 6.46 1.59
CA ILE A 96 -12.44 5.92 2.95
C ILE A 96 -11.80 7.01 3.83
N SER A 97 -12.50 7.44 4.87
CA SER A 97 -11.95 8.43 5.78
C SER A 97 -10.85 7.83 6.67
N ARG A 98 -9.91 8.68 7.08
CA ARG A 98 -8.85 8.28 8.00
C ARG A 98 -9.38 7.70 9.32
N ASN A 99 -10.46 8.28 9.84
CA ASN A 99 -11.04 7.82 11.10
C ASN A 99 -11.65 6.42 10.98
N GLU A 100 -12.44 6.17 9.92
CA GLU A 100 -12.99 4.83 9.63
C GLU A 100 -11.90 3.77 9.52
N TRP A 101 -10.78 4.11 8.87
CA TRP A 101 -9.64 3.21 8.78
C TRP A 101 -8.99 2.97 10.14
N ARG A 102 -8.71 4.02 10.91
CA ARG A 102 -8.04 3.91 12.22
C ARG A 102 -8.86 3.17 13.27
N ASP A 103 -10.19 3.22 13.20
CA ASP A 103 -11.08 2.48 14.11
C ASP A 103 -10.93 0.95 13.97
N CYS A 104 -10.30 0.48 12.88
CA CYS A 104 -10.04 -0.92 12.61
C CYS A 104 -8.66 -1.42 13.11
N ILE A 105 -7.84 -0.54 13.70
CA ILE A 105 -6.48 -0.89 14.16
C ILE A 105 -6.55 -1.86 15.35
N ILE A 106 -5.72 -2.91 15.28
CA ILE A 106 -5.43 -3.81 16.41
C ILE A 106 -3.94 -4.04 16.55
N SER A 107 -3.48 -4.19 17.80
CA SER A 107 -2.07 -4.41 18.11
C SER A 107 -1.64 -5.88 18.16
N SER A 108 -2.58 -6.79 18.34
CA SER A 108 -2.30 -8.22 18.56
C SER A 108 -3.35 -9.10 17.91
N PRO A 109 -3.22 -9.42 16.61
CA PRO A 109 -4.15 -10.28 15.92
C PRO A 109 -4.08 -11.72 16.46
N LYS A 110 -5.21 -12.28 16.85
CA LYS A 110 -5.33 -13.69 17.24
C LYS A 110 -5.86 -14.48 16.06
N LEU A 111 -4.99 -15.28 15.43
CA LEU A 111 -5.36 -16.09 14.27
C LEU A 111 -6.28 -17.26 14.67
N SER A 112 -7.12 -17.70 13.73
CA SER A 112 -7.88 -18.93 13.90
C SER A 112 -6.94 -20.16 13.86
N GLU A 113 -7.30 -21.25 14.51
CA GLU A 113 -6.44 -22.46 14.59
C GLU A 113 -6.08 -23.05 13.22
N ASN A 114 -7.00 -22.98 12.26
CA ASN A 114 -6.82 -23.47 10.89
C ASN A 114 -6.84 -22.30 9.89
N HIS A 115 -6.02 -21.28 10.14
CA HIS A 115 -5.95 -20.12 9.25
C HIS A 115 -5.30 -20.48 7.91
N ALA A 116 -5.88 -19.94 6.84
CA ALA A 116 -5.30 -19.95 5.49
C ALA A 116 -4.83 -18.51 5.17
N LEU A 117 -3.72 -18.41 4.44
CA LEU A 117 -3.12 -17.13 4.05
C LEU A 117 -3.48 -16.79 2.60
N PHE A 118 -4.13 -15.66 2.43
CA PHE A 118 -4.57 -15.12 1.14
C PHE A 118 -3.74 -13.91 0.77
N PHE A 119 -3.02 -14.01 -0.34
CA PHE A 119 -2.18 -12.91 -0.80
C PHE A 119 -2.83 -12.21 -1.98
N GLY A 120 -2.82 -10.89 -1.94
CA GLY A 120 -3.18 -10.03 -3.06
C GLY A 120 -1.93 -9.41 -3.66
N VAL A 121 -1.79 -9.50 -4.98
CA VAL A 121 -0.73 -8.85 -5.73
C VAL A 121 -1.34 -7.91 -6.74
N LYS A 122 -0.89 -6.66 -6.73
CA LYS A 122 -1.34 -5.64 -7.67
C LYS A 122 -0.18 -5.00 -8.40
N TYR A 123 -0.18 -5.12 -9.72
CA TYR A 123 0.66 -4.29 -10.58
C TYR A 123 -0.02 -2.94 -10.78
N SER A 124 0.67 -1.88 -10.43
CA SER A 124 0.14 -0.52 -10.57
C SER A 124 -0.15 -0.17 -12.02
N LYS A 125 -1.20 0.62 -12.24
CA LYS A 125 -1.62 1.05 -13.58
C LYS A 125 -0.75 2.18 -14.13
N SER A 126 -0.37 3.11 -13.29
CA SER A 126 0.29 4.38 -13.64
C SER A 126 1.73 4.47 -13.17
N MET A 127 2.11 3.68 -12.20
CA MET A 127 3.47 3.67 -11.64
C MET A 127 4.14 2.32 -11.89
N PRO A 128 5.46 2.25 -12.09
CA PRO A 128 6.16 1.00 -12.36
C PRO A 128 6.38 0.17 -11.08
N ASN A 129 5.34 -0.02 -10.28
CA ASN A 129 5.39 -0.71 -8.98
C ASN A 129 4.50 -1.95 -8.96
N VAL A 130 4.84 -2.87 -8.07
CA VAL A 130 4.02 -4.03 -7.70
C VAL A 130 3.89 -4.10 -6.18
N SER A 131 2.68 -4.25 -5.70
CA SER A 131 2.34 -4.35 -4.28
C SER A 131 1.91 -5.76 -3.91
N LEU A 132 2.32 -6.19 -2.71
CA LEU A 132 1.94 -7.45 -2.08
C LEU A 132 1.27 -7.16 -0.74
N ALA A 133 0.13 -7.80 -0.50
CA ALA A 133 -0.60 -7.74 0.76
C ALA A 133 -1.08 -9.13 1.17
N VAL A 134 -1.45 -9.29 2.43
CA VAL A 134 -2.00 -10.54 2.98
C VAL A 134 -3.31 -10.29 3.70
N ALA A 135 -4.17 -11.28 3.68
CA ALA A 135 -5.36 -11.36 4.52
C ALA A 135 -5.45 -12.72 5.21
N VAL A 136 -5.93 -12.72 6.44
CA VAL A 136 -6.10 -13.93 7.25
C VAL A 136 -7.32 -13.80 8.16
N ARG A 137 -8.01 -14.90 8.41
CA ARG A 137 -9.17 -14.92 9.32
C ARG A 137 -8.71 -15.01 10.76
N LEU A 138 -9.27 -14.16 11.59
CA LEU A 138 -9.04 -14.13 13.03
C LEU A 138 -9.95 -15.15 13.77
N ALA A 139 -9.64 -15.40 15.04
CA ALA A 139 -10.42 -16.29 15.90
C ALA A 139 -11.85 -15.79 16.18
N ASP A 140 -12.10 -14.48 16.05
CA ASP A 140 -13.41 -13.84 16.17
C ASP A 140 -14.14 -13.68 14.83
N GLU A 141 -13.74 -14.43 13.80
CA GLU A 141 -14.27 -14.44 12.44
C GLU A 141 -14.01 -13.15 11.63
N LYS A 142 -13.36 -12.16 12.20
CA LYS A 142 -12.94 -10.96 11.47
C LYS A 142 -11.77 -11.27 10.54
N ILE A 143 -11.49 -10.38 9.61
CA ILE A 143 -10.40 -10.54 8.64
C ILE A 143 -9.32 -9.51 8.94
N PHE A 144 -8.14 -10.00 9.27
CA PHE A 144 -6.94 -9.17 9.41
C PHE A 144 -6.28 -9.00 8.05
N VAL A 145 -5.93 -7.77 7.72
CA VAL A 145 -5.25 -7.42 6.48
C VAL A 145 -3.96 -6.67 6.79
N GLU A 146 -2.94 -6.91 5.99
CA GLU A 146 -1.64 -6.27 6.13
C GLU A 146 -0.98 -6.06 4.78
N ALA A 147 -0.43 -4.88 4.53
CA ALA A 147 0.46 -4.63 3.41
C ALA A 147 1.84 -5.22 3.72
N ILE A 148 2.37 -6.03 2.82
CA ILE A 148 3.68 -6.65 3.00
C ILE A 148 4.76 -5.75 2.44
N ASP A 149 4.65 -5.38 1.15
CA ASP A 149 5.65 -4.53 0.49
C ASP A 149 5.12 -3.94 -0.82
N CYS A 150 5.75 -2.85 -1.27
CA CYS A 150 5.54 -2.25 -2.58
C CYS A 150 6.90 -1.97 -3.20
N GLN A 151 7.22 -2.59 -4.32
CA GLN A 151 8.52 -2.45 -4.98
C GLN A 151 8.39 -2.09 -6.45
N PRO A 152 9.39 -1.39 -7.02
CA PRO A 152 9.45 -1.17 -8.46
C PRO A 152 9.49 -2.49 -9.24
N ILE A 153 8.73 -2.58 -10.34
CA ILE A 153 8.68 -3.77 -11.21
C ILE A 153 10.07 -4.15 -11.72
N ARG A 154 10.98 -3.18 -11.91
CA ARG A 154 12.38 -3.43 -12.31
C ARG A 154 13.16 -4.33 -11.34
N ASN A 155 12.70 -4.49 -10.09
CA ASN A 155 13.32 -5.37 -9.10
C ASN A 155 12.98 -6.85 -9.35
N ASN A 156 12.22 -7.16 -10.42
CA ASN A 156 11.65 -8.46 -10.77
C ASN A 156 10.73 -9.07 -9.70
N ASN A 157 10.23 -10.29 -9.94
CA ASN A 157 9.27 -10.97 -9.06
C ASN A 157 9.91 -11.87 -7.99
N ALA A 158 11.23 -11.96 -7.93
CA ALA A 158 11.93 -12.93 -7.07
C ALA A 158 11.62 -12.72 -5.57
N TRP A 159 11.44 -11.46 -5.14
CA TRP A 159 11.09 -11.14 -3.76
C TRP A 159 9.68 -11.63 -3.39
N ILE A 160 8.69 -11.51 -4.29
CA ILE A 160 7.33 -12.03 -4.09
C ILE A 160 7.37 -13.55 -3.97
N ILE A 161 8.06 -14.23 -4.89
CA ILE A 161 8.18 -15.70 -4.91
C ILE A 161 8.86 -16.20 -3.63
N GLY A 162 9.96 -15.55 -3.24
CA GLY A 162 10.67 -15.88 -1.99
C GLY A 162 9.77 -15.73 -0.76
N PHE A 163 8.97 -14.66 -0.71
CA PHE A 163 8.03 -14.41 0.37
C PHE A 163 6.93 -15.49 0.42
N LEU A 164 6.25 -15.75 -0.70
CA LEU A 164 5.15 -16.73 -0.80
C LEU A 164 5.61 -18.16 -0.41
N ARG A 165 6.83 -18.55 -0.78
CA ARG A 165 7.42 -19.84 -0.38
C ARG A 165 7.66 -19.92 1.12
N ASN A 166 8.22 -18.89 1.71
CA ASN A 166 8.55 -18.84 3.13
C ASN A 166 7.30 -18.83 4.03
N CYS A 167 6.22 -18.18 3.58
CA CYS A 167 4.96 -18.09 4.32
C CYS A 167 4.01 -19.26 4.08
N HIS A 168 4.32 -20.17 3.15
CA HIS A 168 3.42 -21.28 2.77
C HIS A 168 2.04 -20.76 2.36
N ALA A 169 2.01 -19.82 1.40
CA ALA A 169 0.79 -19.20 0.90
C ALA A 169 -0.24 -20.26 0.45
N ASP A 170 -1.50 -20.12 0.83
CA ASP A 170 -2.59 -20.98 0.35
C ASP A 170 -3.14 -20.51 -0.99
N THR A 171 -3.41 -19.22 -1.12
CA THR A 171 -4.00 -18.62 -2.33
C THR A 171 -3.34 -17.29 -2.63
N VAL A 172 -3.07 -17.04 -3.91
CA VAL A 172 -2.51 -15.79 -4.43
C VAL A 172 -3.42 -15.24 -5.51
N ILE A 173 -3.93 -14.03 -5.30
CA ILE A 173 -4.80 -13.31 -6.24
C ILE A 173 -3.95 -12.23 -6.92
N ILE A 174 -3.81 -12.29 -8.24
CA ILE A 174 -2.90 -11.42 -8.99
C ILE A 174 -3.69 -10.60 -9.99
N ASP A 175 -3.66 -9.28 -9.88
CA ASP A 175 -4.29 -8.36 -10.81
C ASP A 175 -3.30 -7.34 -11.38
N GLY A 176 -3.55 -6.93 -12.62
CA GLY A 176 -2.78 -5.93 -13.36
C GLY A 176 -2.14 -6.49 -14.60
N ALA A 177 -2.65 -6.04 -15.76
CA ALA A 177 -2.30 -6.55 -17.10
C ALA A 177 -0.79 -6.48 -17.41
N GLY A 178 -0.05 -5.60 -16.74
CA GLY A 178 1.39 -5.41 -16.97
C GLY A 178 2.28 -6.54 -16.45
N GLY A 179 1.80 -7.41 -15.54
CA GLY A 179 2.67 -8.40 -14.91
C GLY A 179 2.01 -9.68 -14.42
N GLN A 180 0.68 -9.73 -14.34
CA GLN A 180 -0.05 -10.86 -13.72
C GLN A 180 0.28 -12.22 -14.36
N THR A 181 0.38 -12.29 -15.68
CA THR A 181 0.65 -13.54 -16.41
C THR A 181 2.10 -13.99 -16.20
N ILE A 182 3.03 -13.04 -16.16
CA ILE A 182 4.45 -13.31 -15.91
C ILE A 182 4.62 -13.85 -14.50
N LEU A 183 4.08 -13.17 -13.48
CA LEU A 183 4.18 -13.61 -12.10
C LEU A 183 3.53 -14.98 -11.89
N LYS A 184 2.37 -15.23 -12.51
CA LYS A 184 1.76 -16.57 -12.48
C LYS A 184 2.73 -17.63 -12.97
N SER A 185 3.32 -17.44 -14.14
CA SER A 185 4.31 -18.38 -14.71
C SER A 185 5.53 -18.56 -13.81
N ASP A 186 6.03 -17.45 -13.23
CA ASP A 186 7.18 -17.49 -12.31
C ASP A 186 6.87 -18.29 -11.03
N ILE A 187 5.66 -18.15 -10.46
CA ILE A 187 5.19 -18.90 -9.28
C ILE A 187 5.06 -20.40 -9.61
N GLU A 188 4.50 -20.73 -10.79
CA GLU A 188 4.36 -22.11 -11.25
C GLU A 188 5.74 -22.77 -11.48
N GLN A 189 6.67 -22.07 -12.10
CA GLN A 189 8.06 -22.54 -12.32
C GLN A 189 8.83 -22.71 -11.01
N ALA A 190 8.53 -21.88 -10.02
CA ALA A 190 9.13 -21.98 -8.67
C ALA A 190 8.50 -23.09 -7.82
N GLU A 191 7.53 -23.85 -8.35
CA GLU A 191 6.81 -24.93 -7.66
C GLU A 191 6.19 -24.50 -6.31
N CYS A 192 5.73 -23.24 -6.21
CA CYS A 192 5.01 -22.79 -5.03
C CYS A 192 3.65 -23.49 -4.95
N LYS A 193 3.37 -24.15 -3.82
CA LYS A 193 2.14 -24.92 -3.59
C LYS A 193 0.99 -24.01 -3.14
N CYS A 194 0.58 -23.09 -4.01
CA CYS A 194 -0.55 -22.19 -3.75
C CYS A 194 -1.54 -22.22 -4.91
N GLU A 195 -2.80 -21.92 -4.63
CA GLU A 195 -3.80 -21.64 -5.66
C GLU A 195 -3.55 -20.24 -6.25
N ILE A 196 -3.58 -20.11 -7.58
CA ILE A 196 -3.38 -18.83 -8.25
C ILE A 196 -4.68 -18.41 -8.92
N ILE A 197 -5.18 -17.22 -8.56
CA ILE A 197 -6.38 -16.63 -9.11
C ILE A 197 -6.00 -15.37 -9.89
N LEU A 198 -6.42 -15.30 -11.16
CA LEU A 198 -6.40 -14.08 -11.97
C LEU A 198 -7.84 -13.57 -12.05
N PRO A 199 -8.22 -12.56 -11.26
CA PRO A 199 -9.60 -12.12 -11.16
C PRO A 199 -10.07 -11.47 -12.44
N LYS A 200 -11.34 -11.69 -12.80
CA LYS A 200 -12.03 -10.96 -13.85
C LYS A 200 -12.37 -9.55 -13.35
N VAL A 201 -12.65 -8.65 -14.28
CA VAL A 201 -13.06 -7.27 -13.95
C VAL A 201 -14.26 -7.23 -12.98
N SER A 202 -15.23 -8.13 -13.14
CA SER A 202 -16.39 -8.24 -12.23
C SER A 202 -15.97 -8.66 -10.80
N GLU A 203 -14.98 -9.53 -10.70
CA GLU A 203 -14.46 -10.00 -9.41
C GLU A 203 -13.60 -8.92 -8.71
N VAL A 204 -12.89 -8.09 -9.49
CA VAL A 204 -12.20 -6.90 -8.94
C VAL A 204 -13.22 -5.88 -8.41
N ILE A 205 -14.31 -5.64 -9.13
CA ILE A 205 -15.42 -4.76 -8.67
C ILE A 205 -16.03 -5.32 -7.37
N GLU A 206 -16.28 -6.62 -7.32
CA GLU A 206 -16.79 -7.30 -6.13
C GLU A 206 -15.81 -7.16 -4.97
N ALA A 207 -14.50 -7.34 -5.20
CA ALA A 207 -13.46 -7.22 -4.19
C ALA A 207 -13.47 -5.83 -3.55
N ASN A 208 -13.54 -4.77 -4.34
CA ASN A 208 -13.60 -3.39 -3.84
C ASN A 208 -14.89 -3.12 -3.04
N SER A 209 -16.03 -3.54 -3.56
CA SER A 209 -17.33 -3.35 -2.90
C SER A 209 -17.41 -4.11 -1.58
N LEU A 210 -16.92 -5.35 -1.56
CA LEU A 210 -16.88 -6.18 -0.36
C LEU A 210 -15.90 -5.64 0.68
N PHE A 211 -14.75 -5.10 0.22
CA PHE A 211 -13.76 -4.47 1.09
C PHE A 211 -14.38 -3.30 1.86
N GLU A 212 -15.04 -2.36 1.17
CA GLU A 212 -15.70 -1.23 1.83
C GLU A 212 -16.84 -1.68 2.75
N SER A 213 -17.70 -2.59 2.28
CA SER A 213 -18.79 -3.12 3.09
C SER A 213 -18.28 -3.73 4.40
N ASN A 214 -17.20 -4.49 4.35
CA ASN A 214 -16.61 -5.14 5.52
C ASN A 214 -15.81 -4.17 6.40
N LEU A 215 -15.23 -3.13 5.81
CA LEU A 215 -14.58 -2.06 6.56
C LEU A 215 -15.61 -1.29 7.39
N PHE A 216 -16.66 -0.78 6.74
CA PHE A 216 -17.72 -0.04 7.40
C PHE A 216 -18.55 -0.92 8.35
N GLY A 217 -18.65 -2.21 8.06
CA GLY A 217 -19.23 -3.23 8.94
C GLY A 217 -18.33 -3.63 10.11
N ASN A 218 -17.16 -3.04 10.27
CA ASN A 218 -16.20 -3.32 11.35
C ASN A 218 -15.74 -4.79 11.39
N ILE A 219 -15.68 -5.44 10.21
CA ILE A 219 -15.20 -6.83 10.02
C ILE A 219 -13.69 -6.84 9.73
N ILE A 220 -13.16 -5.80 9.06
CA ILE A 220 -11.74 -5.69 8.78
C ILE A 220 -10.96 -5.26 10.03
N ARG A 221 -9.76 -5.81 10.18
CA ARG A 221 -8.75 -5.42 11.15
C ARG A 221 -7.40 -5.27 10.47
N HIS A 222 -6.56 -4.38 10.94
CA HIS A 222 -5.22 -4.17 10.41
C HIS A 222 -4.24 -3.68 11.47
N ALA A 223 -2.94 -3.78 11.20
CA ALA A 223 -1.91 -3.08 11.95
C ALA A 223 -1.81 -1.62 11.51
N ASP A 224 -1.26 -0.77 12.39
CA ASP A 224 -1.00 0.62 12.08
C ASP A 224 0.19 0.75 11.10
N GLN A 225 -0.11 0.79 9.80
CA GLN A 225 0.87 0.88 8.71
C GLN A 225 0.74 2.21 7.96
N PRO A 226 1.68 3.17 8.13
CA PRO A 226 1.59 4.50 7.53
C PRO A 226 1.49 4.50 6.01
N ALA A 227 2.19 3.62 5.30
CA ALA A 227 2.12 3.54 3.84
C ALA A 227 0.72 3.11 3.36
N LEU A 228 0.07 2.17 4.05
CA LEU A 228 -1.29 1.74 3.74
C LEU A 228 -2.31 2.81 4.14
N GLU A 229 -2.14 3.44 5.31
CA GLU A 229 -2.98 4.59 5.75
C GLU A 229 -2.92 5.72 4.71
N GLN A 230 -1.74 6.01 4.17
CA GLN A 230 -1.56 7.02 3.12
C GLN A 230 -2.31 6.66 1.84
N ALA A 231 -2.21 5.42 1.36
CA ALA A 231 -2.90 4.96 0.16
C ALA A 231 -4.44 5.07 0.32
N ILE A 232 -4.97 4.62 1.46
CA ILE A 232 -6.40 4.62 1.77
C ILE A 232 -6.94 6.04 1.96
N SER A 233 -6.21 6.89 2.68
CA SER A 233 -6.65 8.27 2.94
C SER A 233 -6.55 9.20 1.72
N ASN A 234 -6.04 8.71 0.60
CA ASN A 234 -5.95 9.45 -0.66
C ASN A 234 -6.58 8.69 -1.84
N CYS A 235 -7.52 7.80 -1.59
CA CYS A 235 -8.22 7.07 -2.65
C CYS A 235 -9.57 7.72 -2.97
N GLU A 236 -9.97 7.64 -4.25
CA GLU A 236 -11.30 8.00 -4.73
C GLU A 236 -11.89 6.87 -5.56
N HIS A 237 -13.21 6.85 -5.68
CA HIS A 237 -13.87 5.89 -6.55
C HIS A 237 -13.66 6.26 -8.02
N ARG A 238 -13.23 5.29 -8.80
CA ARG A 238 -13.14 5.35 -10.25
C ARG A 238 -14.13 4.36 -10.85
N ALA A 239 -15.05 4.83 -11.68
CA ALA A 239 -16.01 3.96 -12.35
C ALA A 239 -15.31 2.88 -13.20
N ILE A 240 -15.80 1.65 -13.11
CA ILE A 240 -15.36 0.51 -13.92
C ILE A 240 -16.58 -0.04 -14.66
N GLY A 241 -16.53 -0.04 -16.00
CA GLY A 241 -17.64 -0.48 -16.83
C GLY A 241 -18.85 0.47 -16.78
N SER A 242 -19.96 0.05 -17.39
CA SER A 242 -21.21 0.82 -17.46
C SER A 242 -22.24 0.43 -16.40
N GLY A 243 -21.97 -0.60 -15.60
CA GLY A 243 -22.91 -1.19 -14.63
C GLY A 243 -22.81 -0.64 -13.21
N GLY A 244 -22.17 0.51 -12.99
CA GLY A 244 -22.05 1.12 -11.65
C GLY A 244 -20.97 0.51 -10.75
N GLY A 245 -20.12 -0.36 -11.29
CA GLY A 245 -18.97 -0.89 -10.57
C GLY A 245 -17.87 0.15 -10.37
N PHE A 246 -17.05 0.01 -9.32
CA PHE A 246 -15.95 0.92 -9.07
C PHE A 246 -14.64 0.18 -8.76
N GLY A 247 -13.55 0.90 -8.96
CA GLY A 247 -12.22 0.62 -8.43
C GLY A 247 -11.68 1.88 -7.79
N TYR A 248 -10.48 1.80 -7.29
CA TYR A 248 -9.83 2.96 -6.70
C TYR A 248 -8.93 3.70 -7.70
N ASN A 249 -8.79 4.97 -7.47
CA ASN A 249 -7.81 5.86 -8.09
C ASN A 249 -7.23 6.76 -6.99
N SER A 250 -6.04 7.32 -7.22
CA SER A 250 -5.49 8.30 -6.30
C SER A 250 -6.11 9.68 -6.53
N VAL A 251 -6.46 10.36 -5.44
CA VAL A 251 -6.84 11.79 -5.46
C VAL A 251 -5.61 12.67 -5.73
N LEU A 252 -4.42 12.18 -5.37
CA LEU A 252 -3.16 12.86 -5.60
C LEU A 252 -2.53 12.32 -6.88
N GLU A 253 -2.23 13.20 -7.81
CA GLU A 253 -1.51 12.85 -9.02
C GLU A 253 -0.13 12.28 -8.70
N GLY A 254 0.25 11.18 -9.34
CA GLY A 254 1.50 10.48 -9.08
C GLY A 254 1.57 9.68 -7.76
N ALA A 255 0.51 9.62 -6.95
CA ALA A 255 0.49 8.75 -5.78
C ALA A 255 0.06 7.32 -6.14
N ASP A 256 0.84 6.35 -5.71
CA ASP A 256 0.53 4.92 -5.91
C ASP A 256 -0.39 4.40 -4.80
N ILE A 257 -1.54 3.87 -5.19
CA ILE A 257 -2.51 3.24 -4.30
C ILE A 257 -2.59 1.72 -4.47
N SER A 258 -1.65 1.11 -5.20
CA SER A 258 -1.67 -0.33 -5.46
C SER A 258 -1.61 -1.19 -4.19
N LEU A 259 -1.11 -0.65 -3.07
CA LEU A 259 -1.21 -1.30 -1.75
C LEU A 259 -2.66 -1.50 -1.31
N LEU A 260 -3.54 -0.51 -1.51
CA LEU A 260 -4.97 -0.63 -1.22
C LEU A 260 -5.62 -1.68 -2.12
N ASP A 261 -5.35 -1.64 -3.42
CA ASP A 261 -5.88 -2.64 -4.36
C ASP A 261 -5.42 -4.06 -3.99
N ALA A 262 -4.13 -4.24 -3.61
CA ALA A 262 -3.60 -5.53 -3.17
C ALA A 262 -4.28 -6.03 -1.89
N VAL A 263 -4.51 -5.15 -0.92
CA VAL A 263 -5.24 -5.47 0.31
C VAL A 263 -6.69 -5.86 0.01
N ALA A 264 -7.39 -5.15 -0.87
CA ALA A 264 -8.76 -5.47 -1.26
C ALA A 264 -8.86 -6.85 -1.93
N LEU A 265 -7.88 -7.21 -2.79
CA LEU A 265 -7.80 -8.53 -3.41
C LEU A 265 -7.53 -9.64 -2.39
N ALA A 266 -6.58 -9.44 -1.48
CA ALA A 266 -6.29 -10.40 -0.41
C ALA A 266 -7.51 -10.64 0.49
N HIS A 267 -8.17 -9.54 0.89
CA HIS A 267 -9.40 -9.57 1.67
C HIS A 267 -10.51 -10.35 0.95
N TRP A 268 -10.75 -10.09 -0.35
CA TRP A 268 -11.74 -10.79 -1.16
C TRP A 268 -11.49 -12.30 -1.21
N GLY A 269 -10.24 -12.72 -1.40
CA GLY A 269 -9.85 -14.13 -1.35
C GLY A 269 -10.17 -14.77 0.00
N CYS A 270 -9.83 -14.10 1.11
CA CYS A 270 -10.11 -14.57 2.45
C CYS A 270 -11.61 -14.63 2.77
N ALA A 271 -12.38 -13.60 2.36
CA ALA A 271 -13.81 -13.51 2.62
C ALA A 271 -14.62 -14.59 1.88
N ASN A 272 -14.24 -14.90 0.64
CA ASN A 272 -14.91 -15.88 -0.20
C ASN A 272 -14.45 -17.33 0.02
N TYR A 273 -13.43 -17.55 0.86
CA TYR A 273 -12.92 -18.89 1.14
C TYR A 273 -13.91 -19.72 1.96
N LYS A 274 -14.37 -20.82 1.37
CA LYS A 274 -15.34 -21.74 2.00
C LYS A 274 -14.71 -22.86 2.84
N GLY A 275 -13.39 -22.80 3.07
CA GLY A 275 -12.65 -23.86 3.75
C GLY A 275 -12.48 -25.14 2.90
N LYS A 276 -11.35 -25.80 3.02
CA LYS A 276 -11.22 -27.17 2.47
C LYS A 276 -12.08 -28.10 3.34
N LYS A 277 -13.16 -28.66 2.77
CA LYS A 277 -13.93 -29.72 3.46
C LYS A 277 -12.96 -30.88 3.75
N LYS A 278 -12.64 -31.14 5.02
CA LYS A 278 -11.98 -32.38 5.40
C LYS A 278 -12.91 -33.52 5.00
N GLN A 279 -12.53 -34.30 3.99
CA GLN A 279 -13.18 -35.58 3.71
C GLN A 279 -12.86 -36.52 4.89
N ILE A 280 -13.81 -36.71 5.77
CA ILE A 280 -13.73 -37.77 6.81
C ILE A 280 -14.10 -39.06 6.08
N ILE A 281 -13.11 -39.86 5.72
CA ILE A 281 -13.31 -41.22 5.30
C ILE A 281 -13.52 -42.02 6.61
N GLN A 282 -14.74 -42.34 6.97
CA GLN A 282 -15.03 -43.36 7.99
C GLN A 282 -14.84 -44.72 7.34
N TYR A 283 -13.87 -45.47 7.85
CA TYR A 283 -13.70 -46.90 7.54
C TYR A 283 -14.63 -47.74 8.40
#